data_00510a571edcff95ff26288fa858a020
#
_entry.id   00510a571edcff95ff26288fa858a020
#
_cell.length_a   1.000
_cell.length_b   1.000
_cell.length_c   1.000
_cell.angle_alpha   90.00
_cell.angle_beta   90.00
_cell.angle_gamma   90.00
#
_symmetry.space_group_name_H-M   'P 1'
#
loop_
_entity.id
_entity.type
_entity.pdbx_description
1 polymer ?
#
loop_
_entity_poly.entity_id
_entity_poly.type
_entity_poly.pdbx_seq_one_letter_code
_entity_poly.pdbx_strand_id
1 'polypeptide(L)'
;LTLANPVMPASGTFGPELAGVFDLDTLGALVTKSVTPDPREGNPLPRLCETEAGVLNSIGIPGKGLDHFITHAMPEWRRFKSPLVVSLSAPSVAAFANATARLSATLGVAAIEANISCPNLEADGRAFATEPGSAAAATRAMRAATRLPLWVKLSPNTGDIAAVARAVESEGADAVVVANTILGLAIDIETARPKLGSGPGGFSGPAFKPIALRLMWQVAQAVRVPVIGVGGIATAEDAVEFL
;
A
#
# COMPACT_ATOMS: atom_id res chain seq x y z
N LEU A 1 4.16 -14.41 -10.42
CA LEU A 1 5.02 -14.54 -9.24
C LEU A 1 4.49 -15.67 -8.36
N THR A 2 5.33 -16.66 -8.04
CA THR A 2 5.00 -17.73 -7.11
C THR A 2 5.61 -17.39 -5.75
N LEU A 3 4.81 -17.49 -4.69
CA LEU A 3 5.22 -17.23 -3.31
C LEU A 3 5.36 -18.57 -2.57
N ALA A 4 6.33 -18.67 -1.65
CA ALA A 4 6.54 -19.88 -0.84
C ALA A 4 5.39 -20.13 0.15
N ASN A 5 4.75 -19.05 0.61
CA ASN A 5 3.57 -19.06 1.46
C ASN A 5 2.78 -17.73 1.28
N PRO A 6 1.53 -17.61 1.76
CA PRO A 6 0.72 -16.42 1.53
C PRO A 6 1.00 -15.26 2.50
N VAL A 7 1.89 -15.42 3.48
CA VAL A 7 2.10 -14.42 4.54
C VAL A 7 3.16 -13.40 4.12
N MET A 8 2.79 -12.12 4.18
CA MET A 8 3.70 -11.02 3.91
C MET A 8 3.31 -9.78 4.74
N PRO A 9 4.25 -8.88 5.06
CA PRO A 9 3.92 -7.65 5.78
C PRO A 9 3.24 -6.64 4.85
N ALA A 10 2.41 -5.77 5.42
CA ALA A 10 1.87 -4.64 4.69
C ALA A 10 2.94 -3.57 4.44
N SER A 11 2.81 -2.82 3.32
CA SER A 11 3.73 -1.72 3.02
C SER A 11 3.80 -0.69 4.15
N GLY A 12 5.03 -0.33 4.55
CA GLY A 12 5.28 0.68 5.58
C GLY A 12 5.17 0.20 7.02
N THR A 13 5.05 -1.11 7.26
CA THR A 13 4.95 -1.68 8.62
C THR A 13 6.24 -2.31 9.11
N PHE A 14 7.23 -2.51 8.25
CA PHE A 14 8.52 -3.11 8.60
C PHE A 14 9.64 -2.61 7.69
N GLY A 15 10.88 -2.99 8.02
CA GLY A 15 12.06 -2.73 7.21
C GLY A 15 13.12 -3.81 7.37
N PRO A 16 14.22 -3.76 6.59
CA PRO A 16 15.28 -4.76 6.60
C PRO A 16 16.00 -4.89 7.95
N GLU A 17 15.89 -3.88 8.81
CA GLU A 17 16.43 -3.89 10.18
C GLU A 17 15.80 -4.98 11.07
N LEU A 18 14.56 -5.39 10.77
CA LEU A 18 13.89 -6.48 11.50
C LEU A 18 14.52 -7.85 11.27
N ALA A 19 15.42 -8.00 10.31
CA ALA A 19 16.22 -9.23 10.16
C ALA A 19 17.07 -9.55 11.40
N GLY A 20 17.30 -8.59 12.29
CA GLY A 20 17.91 -8.82 13.60
C GLY A 20 16.97 -9.44 14.64
N VAL A 21 15.67 -9.50 14.36
CA VAL A 21 14.64 -10.01 15.27
C VAL A 21 14.12 -11.39 14.83
N PHE A 22 13.91 -11.56 13.53
CA PHE A 22 13.46 -12.85 12.97
C PHE A 22 13.93 -12.99 11.52
N ASP A 23 13.92 -14.24 11.02
CA ASP A 23 14.32 -14.55 9.64
C ASP A 23 13.25 -14.06 8.64
N LEU A 24 13.56 -12.99 7.91
CA LEU A 24 12.67 -12.41 6.90
C LEU A 24 12.45 -13.35 5.70
N ASP A 25 13.33 -14.31 5.45
CA ASP A 25 13.18 -15.29 4.37
C ASP A 25 12.11 -16.36 4.66
N THR A 26 11.53 -16.36 5.86
CA THR A 26 10.34 -17.17 6.17
C THR A 26 9.05 -16.58 5.62
N LEU A 27 9.05 -15.32 5.19
CA LEU A 27 7.89 -14.65 4.60
C LEU A 27 7.74 -14.98 3.11
N GLY A 28 6.51 -15.04 2.62
CA GLY A 28 6.22 -15.31 1.21
C GLY A 28 6.71 -14.21 0.28
N ALA A 29 6.69 -12.96 0.73
CA ALA A 29 7.29 -11.81 0.07
C ALA A 29 7.63 -10.70 1.08
N LEU A 30 8.51 -9.80 0.68
CA LEU A 30 8.86 -8.59 1.44
C LEU A 30 8.27 -7.38 0.72
N VAL A 31 7.40 -6.63 1.40
CA VAL A 31 6.75 -5.44 0.80
C VAL A 31 7.36 -4.19 1.41
N THR A 32 7.99 -3.35 0.59
CA THR A 32 8.65 -2.14 1.10
C THR A 32 7.66 -1.08 1.56
N LYS A 33 8.13 -0.13 2.38
CA LYS A 33 7.44 1.15 2.52
C LYS A 33 7.28 1.80 1.14
N SER A 34 6.14 2.47 0.91
CA SER A 34 5.92 3.15 -0.36
C SER A 34 7.04 4.14 -0.66
N VAL A 35 7.62 3.98 -1.85
CA VAL A 35 8.63 4.88 -2.41
C VAL A 35 7.91 5.94 -3.24
N THR A 36 8.41 7.16 -3.25
CA THR A 36 7.91 8.26 -4.09
C THR A 36 8.97 8.67 -5.10
N PRO A 37 8.60 9.20 -6.29
CA PRO A 37 9.58 9.69 -7.26
C PRO A 37 10.57 10.66 -6.63
N ASP A 38 10.06 11.68 -5.94
CA ASP A 38 10.83 12.72 -5.27
C ASP A 38 10.91 12.50 -3.75
N PRO A 39 11.89 13.10 -3.06
CA PRO A 39 11.96 13.12 -1.60
C PRO A 39 10.71 13.76 -0.98
N ARG A 40 10.30 13.27 0.20
CA ARG A 40 9.17 13.80 0.97
C ARG A 40 9.52 13.86 2.46
N GLU A 41 9.15 14.94 3.11
CA GLU A 41 9.33 15.08 4.57
C GLU A 41 8.23 14.35 5.36
N GLY A 42 7.07 14.16 4.75
CA GLY A 42 5.87 13.62 5.40
C GLY A 42 4.98 14.72 5.99
N ASN A 43 3.96 14.30 6.73
CA ASN A 43 2.98 15.22 7.31
C ASN A 43 3.50 15.90 8.60
N PRO A 44 2.86 16.97 9.09
CA PRO A 44 3.16 17.57 10.38
C PRO A 44 3.01 16.58 11.55
N LEU A 45 3.79 16.78 12.60
CA LEU A 45 3.69 16.03 13.86
C LEU A 45 2.50 16.52 14.70
N PRO A 46 1.91 15.62 15.53
CA PRO A 46 2.10 14.17 15.66
C PRO A 46 1.56 13.39 14.47
N ARG A 47 2.24 12.28 14.10
CA ARG A 47 1.87 11.44 12.94
C ARG A 47 1.22 10.11 13.33
N LEU A 48 1.23 9.79 14.62
CA LEU A 48 0.65 8.58 15.20
C LEU A 48 -0.17 8.94 16.44
N CYS A 49 -1.29 8.26 16.61
CA CYS A 49 -2.14 8.38 17.78
C CYS A 49 -2.75 7.01 18.09
N GLU A 50 -2.49 6.50 19.29
CA GLU A 50 -3.15 5.30 19.78
C GLU A 50 -4.63 5.57 20.06
N THR A 51 -5.44 4.56 19.85
CA THR A 51 -6.87 4.52 20.18
C THR A 51 -7.14 3.24 21.00
N GLU A 52 -8.34 3.08 21.54
CA GLU A 52 -8.69 1.91 22.36
C GLU A 52 -8.51 0.56 21.66
N ALA A 53 -8.65 0.51 20.33
CA ALA A 53 -8.63 -0.75 19.58
C ALA A 53 -7.79 -0.69 18.29
N GLY A 54 -6.86 0.26 18.20
CA GLY A 54 -6.00 0.40 17.02
C GLY A 54 -5.17 1.67 17.04
N VAL A 55 -4.70 2.08 15.86
CA VAL A 55 -3.82 3.24 15.70
C VAL A 55 -4.32 4.10 14.55
N LEU A 56 -4.37 5.40 14.78
CA LEU A 56 -4.52 6.40 13.73
C LEU A 56 -3.14 6.87 13.28
N ASN A 57 -2.93 6.94 11.97
CA ASN A 57 -1.68 7.43 11.41
C ASN A 57 -1.92 8.46 10.30
N SER A 58 -1.03 9.43 10.24
CA SER A 58 -0.93 10.38 9.14
C SER A 58 0.56 10.61 8.84
N ILE A 59 1.20 9.59 8.29
CA ILE A 59 2.66 9.57 8.09
C ILE A 59 3.08 10.50 6.94
N GLY A 60 2.31 10.56 5.83
CA GLY A 60 2.61 11.39 4.67
C GLY A 60 3.72 10.86 3.76
N ILE A 61 4.04 9.58 3.86
CA ILE A 61 5.05 8.86 3.03
C ILE A 61 6.41 9.61 3.02
N PRO A 62 7.06 9.87 4.18
CA PRO A 62 8.40 10.44 4.19
C PRO A 62 9.40 9.47 3.59
N GLY A 63 10.34 10.01 2.83
CA GLY A 63 11.38 9.22 2.18
C GLY A 63 12.33 10.08 1.37
N LYS A 64 13.44 9.48 0.95
CA LYS A 64 14.50 10.15 0.21
C LYS A 64 14.33 10.08 -1.32
N GLY A 65 13.18 9.58 -1.79
CA GLY A 65 12.86 9.45 -3.21
C GLY A 65 13.40 8.18 -3.86
N LEU A 66 13.00 8.00 -5.13
CA LEU A 66 13.27 6.78 -5.89
C LEU A 66 14.77 6.60 -6.19
N ASP A 67 15.49 7.66 -6.48
CA ASP A 67 16.95 7.59 -6.74
C ASP A 67 17.69 7.02 -5.55
N HIS A 68 17.42 7.54 -4.36
CA HIS A 68 18.03 7.05 -3.13
C HIS A 68 17.61 5.60 -2.84
N PHE A 69 16.35 5.24 -3.10
CA PHE A 69 15.88 3.87 -2.91
C PHE A 69 16.67 2.90 -3.78
N ILE A 70 16.80 3.18 -5.07
CA ILE A 70 17.50 2.31 -6.03
C ILE A 70 19.00 2.19 -5.69
N THR A 71 19.64 3.29 -5.31
CA THR A 71 21.10 3.32 -5.12
C THR A 71 21.55 2.87 -3.73
N HIS A 72 20.74 3.12 -2.69
CA HIS A 72 21.15 2.87 -1.30
C HIS A 72 20.32 1.80 -0.58
N ALA A 73 18.99 1.79 -0.77
CA ALA A 73 18.16 0.81 -0.07
C ALA A 73 18.13 -0.56 -0.75
N MET A 74 18.08 -0.62 -2.09
CA MET A 74 18.04 -1.87 -2.84
C MET A 74 19.17 -2.85 -2.52
N PRO A 75 20.43 -2.42 -2.29
CA PRO A 75 21.50 -3.33 -1.88
C PRO A 75 21.21 -4.09 -0.58
N GLU A 76 20.53 -3.47 0.38
CA GLU A 76 20.13 -4.13 1.63
C GLU A 76 19.02 -5.14 1.42
N TRP A 77 17.99 -4.79 0.63
CA TRP A 77 16.88 -5.68 0.32
C TRP A 77 17.32 -6.91 -0.47
N ARG A 78 18.34 -6.80 -1.33
CA ARG A 78 18.88 -7.92 -2.14
C ARG A 78 19.55 -9.02 -1.32
N ARG A 79 19.78 -8.82 -0.03
CA ARG A 79 20.37 -9.86 0.84
C ARG A 79 19.36 -10.97 1.15
N PHE A 80 18.08 -10.70 0.98
CA PHE A 80 17.00 -11.65 1.26
C PHE A 80 16.65 -12.45 0.00
N LYS A 81 16.23 -13.71 0.21
CA LYS A 81 15.80 -14.63 -0.84
C LYS A 81 14.33 -14.47 -1.19
N SER A 82 13.52 -14.04 -0.21
CA SER A 82 12.10 -13.79 -0.41
C SER A 82 11.88 -12.71 -1.47
N PRO A 83 10.90 -12.88 -2.38
CA PRO A 83 10.61 -11.91 -3.43
C PRO A 83 10.35 -10.51 -2.87
N LEU A 84 11.00 -9.49 -3.45
CA LEU A 84 10.81 -8.11 -3.05
C LEU A 84 9.73 -7.45 -3.89
N VAL A 85 8.68 -6.99 -3.23
CA VAL A 85 7.59 -6.18 -3.78
C VAL A 85 7.85 -4.73 -3.41
N VAL A 86 8.04 -3.86 -4.40
CA VAL A 86 8.27 -2.44 -4.14
C VAL A 86 6.95 -1.69 -4.21
N SER A 87 6.52 -1.15 -3.08
CA SER A 87 5.36 -0.26 -3.03
C SER A 87 5.73 1.11 -3.58
N LEU A 88 4.96 1.60 -4.53
CA LEU A 88 5.18 2.86 -5.24
C LEU A 88 3.96 3.77 -5.07
N SER A 89 4.20 5.03 -4.74
CA SER A 89 3.19 6.09 -4.72
C SER A 89 3.67 7.30 -5.49
N ALA A 90 2.81 7.89 -6.32
CA ALA A 90 3.18 9.03 -7.16
C ALA A 90 2.03 10.05 -7.28
N PRO A 91 2.33 11.33 -7.56
CA PRO A 91 1.34 12.40 -7.57
C PRO A 91 0.55 12.50 -8.88
N SER A 92 0.98 11.85 -9.95
CA SER A 92 0.33 11.89 -11.27
C SER A 92 0.47 10.57 -12.03
N VAL A 93 -0.37 10.36 -13.04
CA VAL A 93 -0.32 9.20 -13.93
C VAL A 93 1.06 9.09 -14.61
N ALA A 94 1.60 10.19 -15.11
CA ALA A 94 2.91 10.23 -15.75
C ALA A 94 4.04 9.88 -14.76
N ALA A 95 3.96 10.37 -13.52
CA ALA A 95 4.93 10.05 -12.49
C ALA A 95 4.89 8.58 -12.07
N PHE A 96 3.68 7.97 -12.00
CA PHE A 96 3.53 6.52 -11.81
C PHE A 96 4.22 5.73 -12.93
N ALA A 97 3.96 6.07 -14.20
CA ALA A 97 4.57 5.39 -15.34
C ALA A 97 6.09 5.47 -15.33
N ASN A 98 6.65 6.67 -15.14
CA ASN A 98 8.09 6.90 -15.13
C ASN A 98 8.79 6.14 -13.99
N ALA A 99 8.24 6.21 -12.78
CA ALA A 99 8.81 5.50 -11.63
C ALA A 99 8.69 3.97 -11.80
N THR A 100 7.58 3.49 -12.37
CA THR A 100 7.39 2.07 -12.69
C THR A 100 8.42 1.57 -13.68
N ALA A 101 8.71 2.31 -14.75
CA ALA A 101 9.74 1.93 -15.73
C ALA A 101 11.11 1.80 -15.06
N ARG A 102 11.46 2.71 -14.18
CA ARG A 102 12.74 2.67 -13.44
C ARG A 102 12.82 1.49 -12.48
N LEU A 103 11.76 1.21 -11.73
CA LEU A 103 11.70 0.04 -10.85
C LEU A 103 11.74 -1.27 -11.65
N SER A 104 11.07 -1.31 -12.81
CA SER A 104 11.08 -2.47 -13.71
C SER A 104 12.48 -2.82 -14.24
N ALA A 105 13.34 -1.81 -14.41
CA ALA A 105 14.74 -1.98 -14.79
C ALA A 105 15.68 -2.25 -13.60
N THR A 106 15.17 -2.21 -12.38
CA THR A 106 16.00 -2.36 -11.17
C THR A 106 16.12 -3.83 -10.79
N LEU A 107 17.36 -4.33 -10.75
CA LEU A 107 17.64 -5.72 -10.38
C LEU A 107 17.16 -6.03 -8.95
N GLY A 108 16.44 -7.14 -8.78
CA GLY A 108 15.95 -7.62 -7.48
C GLY A 108 14.52 -7.17 -7.15
N VAL A 109 13.88 -6.36 -7.97
CA VAL A 109 12.44 -6.08 -7.86
C VAL A 109 11.67 -7.24 -8.48
N ALA A 110 10.85 -7.94 -7.68
CA ALA A 110 10.06 -9.08 -8.11
C ALA A 110 8.63 -8.70 -8.54
N ALA A 111 8.06 -7.66 -7.93
CA ALA A 111 6.76 -7.10 -8.27
C ALA A 111 6.67 -5.63 -7.83
N ILE A 112 5.67 -4.92 -8.34
CA ILE A 112 5.38 -3.53 -7.97
C ILE A 112 3.98 -3.46 -7.37
N GLU A 113 3.87 -2.89 -6.16
CA GLU A 113 2.58 -2.56 -5.54
C GLU A 113 2.27 -1.08 -5.82
N ALA A 114 1.24 -0.80 -6.61
CA ALA A 114 0.74 0.55 -6.84
C ALA A 114 -0.07 1.03 -5.63
N ASN A 115 0.50 1.89 -4.80
CA ASN A 115 -0.24 2.59 -3.74
C ASN A 115 -0.96 3.80 -4.33
N ILE A 116 -2.17 3.58 -4.84
CA ILE A 116 -3.00 4.60 -5.49
C ILE A 116 -3.87 5.41 -4.50
N SER A 117 -3.63 5.27 -3.20
CA SER A 117 -4.32 6.08 -2.17
C SER A 117 -3.74 7.50 -2.00
N CYS A 118 -2.69 7.85 -2.76
CA CYS A 118 -2.16 9.22 -2.80
C CYS A 118 -3.11 10.19 -3.50
N PRO A 119 -3.12 11.46 -3.06
CA PRO A 119 -3.82 12.52 -3.80
C PRO A 119 -3.29 12.63 -5.23
N ASN A 120 -4.20 12.70 -6.20
CA ASN A 120 -3.91 13.00 -7.58
C ASN A 120 -3.88 14.53 -7.75
N LEU A 121 -2.71 15.09 -8.01
CA LEU A 121 -2.56 16.54 -8.22
C LEU A 121 -3.24 17.02 -9.51
N GLU A 122 -3.53 16.12 -10.47
CA GLU A 122 -4.22 16.41 -11.71
C GLU A 122 -5.76 16.38 -11.57
N ALA A 123 -6.28 15.91 -10.41
CA ALA A 123 -7.71 15.77 -10.14
C ALA A 123 -8.06 16.34 -8.75
N ASP A 124 -7.84 17.62 -8.53
CA ASP A 124 -8.22 18.39 -7.34
C ASP A 124 -7.77 17.75 -6.01
N GLY A 125 -6.68 16.99 -6.01
CA GLY A 125 -6.15 16.32 -4.82
C GLY A 125 -6.93 15.09 -4.36
N ARG A 126 -7.93 14.60 -5.10
CA ARG A 126 -8.60 13.34 -4.79
C ARG A 126 -7.67 12.16 -4.98
N ALA A 127 -7.74 11.17 -4.11
CA ALA A 127 -6.93 9.97 -4.27
C ALA A 127 -7.34 9.19 -5.53
N PHE A 128 -6.37 8.65 -6.28
CA PHE A 128 -6.66 7.80 -7.45
C PHE A 128 -7.59 6.64 -7.13
N ALA A 129 -7.46 6.07 -5.92
CA ALA A 129 -8.24 4.92 -5.48
C ALA A 129 -9.72 5.22 -5.14
N THR A 130 -10.17 6.47 -5.20
CA THR A 130 -11.56 6.82 -4.86
C THR A 130 -12.51 6.67 -6.03
N GLU A 131 -11.99 6.74 -7.26
CA GLU A 131 -12.78 6.71 -8.49
C GLU A 131 -12.25 5.65 -9.47
N PRO A 132 -13.11 4.80 -10.05
CA PRO A 132 -12.68 3.76 -11.00
C PRO A 132 -11.86 4.29 -12.17
N GLY A 133 -12.24 5.45 -12.74
CA GLY A 133 -11.56 6.03 -13.92
C GLY A 133 -10.13 6.47 -13.63
N SER A 134 -9.87 7.11 -12.50
CA SER A 134 -8.52 7.53 -12.11
C SER A 134 -7.64 6.34 -11.71
N ALA A 135 -8.20 5.34 -11.03
CA ALA A 135 -7.50 4.10 -10.72
C ALA A 135 -7.11 3.33 -11.99
N ALA A 136 -8.04 3.22 -12.95
CA ALA A 136 -7.78 2.62 -14.26
C ALA A 136 -6.68 3.34 -15.03
N ALA A 137 -6.72 4.67 -15.09
CA ALA A 137 -5.71 5.46 -15.80
C ALA A 137 -4.29 5.25 -15.24
N ALA A 138 -4.14 5.26 -13.90
CA ALA A 138 -2.87 4.99 -13.25
C ALA A 138 -2.39 3.56 -13.54
N THR A 139 -3.28 2.56 -13.42
CA THR A 139 -2.96 1.15 -13.66
C THR A 139 -2.51 0.91 -15.11
N ARG A 140 -3.25 1.44 -16.07
CA ARG A 140 -2.91 1.36 -17.51
C ARG A 140 -1.54 1.91 -17.82
N ALA A 141 -1.23 3.09 -17.28
CA ALA A 141 0.07 3.74 -17.48
C ALA A 141 1.23 2.95 -16.86
N MET A 142 1.02 2.42 -15.66
CA MET A 142 2.00 1.54 -15.01
C MET A 142 2.16 0.22 -15.78
N ARG A 143 1.06 -0.40 -16.20
CA ARG A 143 1.10 -1.66 -16.98
C ARG A 143 1.88 -1.50 -18.29
N ALA A 144 1.71 -0.38 -18.98
CA ALA A 144 2.47 -0.09 -20.20
C ALA A 144 3.99 0.08 -19.94
N ALA A 145 4.38 0.46 -18.71
CA ALA A 145 5.75 0.72 -18.33
C ALA A 145 6.50 -0.49 -17.74
N THR A 146 5.82 -1.63 -17.47
CA THR A 146 6.46 -2.80 -16.86
C THR A 146 5.89 -4.12 -17.38
N ARG A 147 6.69 -5.18 -17.29
CA ARG A 147 6.25 -6.58 -17.42
C ARG A 147 6.30 -7.33 -16.09
N LEU A 148 6.80 -6.71 -15.03
CA LEU A 148 6.75 -7.28 -13.69
C LEU A 148 5.29 -7.43 -13.24
N PRO A 149 5.00 -8.37 -12.33
CA PRO A 149 3.72 -8.42 -11.67
C PRO A 149 3.34 -7.06 -11.06
N LEU A 150 2.15 -6.57 -11.40
CA LEU A 150 1.61 -5.30 -10.94
C LEU A 150 0.44 -5.55 -10.00
N TRP A 151 0.62 -5.24 -8.73
CA TRP A 151 -0.42 -5.29 -7.71
C TRP A 151 -0.98 -3.90 -7.49
N VAL A 152 -2.28 -3.76 -7.33
CA VAL A 152 -2.89 -2.45 -7.11
C VAL A 152 -3.57 -2.42 -5.74
N LYS A 153 -3.09 -1.54 -4.85
CA LYS A 153 -3.61 -1.40 -3.50
C LYS A 153 -4.74 -0.39 -3.45
N LEU A 154 -5.93 -0.92 -3.15
CA LEU A 154 -7.18 -0.18 -3.12
C LEU A 154 -7.37 0.57 -1.79
N SER A 155 -8.22 1.60 -1.83
CA SER A 155 -8.63 2.35 -0.64
C SER A 155 -9.99 1.85 -0.15
N PRO A 156 -10.19 1.71 1.18
CA PRO A 156 -11.52 1.45 1.73
C PRO A 156 -12.41 2.70 1.72
N ASN A 157 -11.84 3.87 1.41
CA ASN A 157 -12.51 5.18 1.45
C ASN A 157 -13.15 5.54 0.10
N THR A 158 -13.80 4.57 -0.54
CA THR A 158 -14.56 4.71 -1.78
C THR A 158 -15.99 4.23 -1.58
N GLY A 159 -16.91 4.73 -2.40
CA GLY A 159 -18.30 4.29 -2.38
C GLY A 159 -18.52 2.87 -2.92
N ASP A 160 -17.68 2.42 -3.85
CA ASP A 160 -17.73 1.07 -4.45
C ASP A 160 -16.32 0.54 -4.75
N ILE A 161 -15.75 -0.19 -3.79
CA ILE A 161 -14.42 -0.79 -3.93
C ILE A 161 -14.39 -1.87 -5.03
N ALA A 162 -15.52 -2.57 -5.26
CA ALA A 162 -15.62 -3.60 -6.28
C ALA A 162 -15.57 -2.98 -7.70
N ALA A 163 -16.18 -1.82 -7.91
CA ALA A 163 -16.06 -1.09 -9.17
C ALA A 163 -14.62 -0.64 -9.44
N VAL A 164 -13.91 -0.14 -8.42
CA VAL A 164 -12.48 0.21 -8.53
C VAL A 164 -11.65 -1.03 -8.85
N ALA A 165 -11.91 -2.17 -8.17
CA ALA A 165 -11.20 -3.42 -8.41
C ALA A 165 -11.37 -3.92 -9.85
N ARG A 166 -12.60 -3.93 -10.38
CA ARG A 166 -12.85 -4.29 -11.80
C ARG A 166 -12.13 -3.36 -12.77
N ALA A 167 -12.09 -2.07 -12.47
CA ALA A 167 -11.45 -1.08 -13.32
C ALA A 167 -9.92 -1.31 -13.39
N VAL A 168 -9.25 -1.59 -12.27
CA VAL A 168 -7.81 -1.86 -12.27
C VAL A 168 -7.48 -3.23 -12.88
N GLU A 169 -8.33 -4.25 -12.67
CA GLU A 169 -8.19 -5.55 -13.32
C GLU A 169 -8.26 -5.42 -14.85
N SER A 170 -9.24 -4.67 -15.38
CA SER A 170 -9.41 -4.47 -16.82
C SER A 170 -8.21 -3.76 -17.48
N GLU A 171 -7.41 -3.04 -16.71
CA GLU A 171 -6.20 -2.35 -17.17
C GLU A 171 -4.91 -3.14 -16.88
N GLY A 172 -5.02 -4.40 -16.49
CA GLY A 172 -3.91 -5.33 -16.40
C GLY A 172 -3.21 -5.37 -15.05
N ALA A 173 -3.91 -5.10 -13.95
CA ALA A 173 -3.44 -5.49 -12.62
C ALA A 173 -3.38 -7.01 -12.53
N ASP A 174 -2.26 -7.56 -12.02
CA ASP A 174 -2.07 -9.00 -11.82
C ASP A 174 -2.64 -9.47 -10.47
N ALA A 175 -2.82 -8.55 -9.52
CA ALA A 175 -3.50 -8.78 -8.25
C ALA A 175 -4.04 -7.46 -7.69
N VAL A 176 -5.01 -7.54 -6.80
CA VAL A 176 -5.50 -6.39 -6.02
C VAL A 176 -5.22 -6.58 -4.54
N VAL A 177 -4.79 -5.50 -3.86
CA VAL A 177 -4.50 -5.50 -2.43
C VAL A 177 -5.60 -4.76 -1.69
N VAL A 178 -6.30 -5.45 -0.78
CA VAL A 178 -7.47 -4.94 -0.07
C VAL A 178 -7.27 -5.03 1.45
N ALA A 179 -7.11 -3.90 2.10
CA ALA A 179 -7.12 -2.54 1.59
C ALA A 179 -6.12 -1.66 2.36
N ASN A 180 -6.00 -0.40 1.95
CA ASN A 180 -5.34 0.61 2.75
C ASN A 180 -6.18 0.94 4.01
N THR A 181 -5.70 1.84 4.86
CA THR A 181 -6.36 2.24 6.11
C THR A 181 -7.65 3.05 5.87
N ILE A 182 -8.66 2.84 6.72
CA ILE A 182 -9.89 3.64 6.68
C ILE A 182 -9.66 4.98 7.40
N LEU A 183 -10.26 6.05 6.88
CA LEU A 183 -10.15 7.36 7.51
C LEU A 183 -10.88 7.41 8.85
N GLY A 184 -10.22 8.01 9.83
CA GLY A 184 -10.72 8.25 11.17
C GLY A 184 -10.19 9.56 11.74
N LEU A 185 -10.72 9.95 12.90
CA LEU A 185 -10.31 11.16 13.62
C LEU A 185 -10.32 10.89 15.11
N ALA A 186 -9.33 11.42 15.82
CA ALA A 186 -9.31 11.50 17.27
C ALA A 186 -9.15 12.98 17.68
N ILE A 187 -9.94 13.41 18.66
CA ILE A 187 -9.91 14.76 19.22
C ILE A 187 -9.33 14.71 20.62
N ASP A 188 -8.43 15.62 20.90
CA ASP A 188 -7.99 15.93 22.24
C ASP A 188 -9.04 16.81 22.92
N ILE A 189 -9.67 16.33 23.98
CA ILE A 189 -10.81 17.01 24.62
C ILE A 189 -10.39 18.23 25.43
N GLU A 190 -9.11 18.31 25.85
CA GLU A 190 -8.61 19.46 26.61
C GLU A 190 -8.30 20.63 25.71
N THR A 191 -7.76 20.36 24.51
CA THR A 191 -7.37 21.38 23.54
C THR A 191 -8.43 21.61 22.45
N ALA A 192 -9.46 20.75 22.35
CA ALA A 192 -10.46 20.71 21.29
C ALA A 192 -9.86 20.65 19.87
N ARG A 193 -8.69 19.99 19.73
CA ARG A 193 -7.96 19.87 18.47
C ARG A 193 -7.79 18.40 18.05
N PRO A 194 -7.60 18.11 16.76
CA PRO A 194 -7.18 16.79 16.31
C PRO A 194 -5.87 16.35 16.98
N LYS A 195 -5.80 15.08 17.38
CA LYS A 195 -4.58 14.50 17.97
C LYS A 195 -3.45 14.32 16.96
N LEU A 196 -3.77 14.23 15.66
CA LEU A 196 -2.78 14.21 14.58
C LEU A 196 -2.55 15.60 14.02
N GLY A 197 -1.31 15.93 13.68
CA GLY A 197 -0.92 17.25 13.19
C GLY A 197 -1.57 17.65 11.86
N SER A 198 -2.01 16.68 11.05
CA SER A 198 -2.75 16.90 9.79
C SER A 198 -4.26 16.74 9.91
N GLY A 199 -4.82 16.54 11.11
CA GLY A 199 -6.25 16.31 11.34
C GLY A 199 -6.65 14.83 11.22
N PRO A 200 -7.43 14.41 10.22
CA PRO A 200 -7.77 13.00 10.00
C PRO A 200 -6.56 12.13 9.68
N GLY A 201 -6.65 10.84 10.01
CA GLY A 201 -5.64 9.84 9.70
C GLY A 201 -6.24 8.49 9.31
N GLY A 202 -5.39 7.60 8.80
CA GLY A 202 -5.78 6.23 8.51
C GLY A 202 -5.84 5.39 9.79
N PHE A 203 -6.96 4.73 10.03
CA PHE A 203 -7.14 3.81 11.14
C PHE A 203 -6.75 2.39 10.76
N SER A 204 -5.98 1.73 11.60
CA SER A 204 -5.54 0.33 11.48
C SER A 204 -5.54 -0.35 12.84
N GLY A 205 -5.36 -1.67 12.83
CA GLY A 205 -5.35 -2.50 14.04
C GLY A 205 -6.46 -3.55 14.03
N PRO A 206 -6.59 -4.38 15.09
CA PRO A 206 -7.53 -5.50 15.14
C PRO A 206 -8.99 -5.11 14.90
N ALA A 207 -9.42 -3.94 15.36
CA ALA A 207 -10.79 -3.45 15.13
C ALA A 207 -11.11 -3.16 13.65
N PHE A 208 -10.11 -3.02 12.78
CA PHE A 208 -10.31 -2.88 11.34
C PHE A 208 -10.56 -4.21 10.63
N LYS A 209 -10.19 -5.36 11.22
CA LYS A 209 -10.31 -6.69 10.58
C LYS A 209 -11.69 -6.97 9.97
N PRO A 210 -12.81 -6.85 10.67
CA PRO A 210 -14.12 -7.17 10.10
C PRO A 210 -14.49 -6.27 8.92
N ILE A 211 -14.00 -5.04 8.89
CA ILE A 211 -14.19 -4.13 7.75
C ILE A 211 -13.33 -4.59 6.57
N ALA A 212 -12.04 -4.86 6.79
CA ALA A 212 -11.12 -5.33 5.76
C ALA A 212 -11.59 -6.66 5.14
N LEU A 213 -12.02 -7.62 5.97
CA LEU A 213 -12.52 -8.91 5.53
C LEU A 213 -13.78 -8.78 4.66
N ARG A 214 -14.74 -7.92 5.07
CA ARG A 214 -15.92 -7.63 4.26
C ARG A 214 -15.55 -7.03 2.89
N LEU A 215 -14.62 -6.06 2.87
CA LEU A 215 -14.18 -5.44 1.62
C LEU A 215 -13.46 -6.44 0.72
N MET A 216 -12.60 -7.29 1.31
CA MET A 216 -11.92 -8.36 0.59
C MET A 216 -12.92 -9.34 -0.03
N TRP A 217 -13.90 -9.78 0.75
CA TRP A 217 -14.95 -10.67 0.25
C TRP A 217 -15.73 -10.06 -0.93
N GLN A 218 -16.09 -8.76 -0.85
CA GLN A 218 -16.76 -8.05 -1.94
C GLN A 218 -15.90 -7.99 -3.21
N VAL A 219 -14.60 -7.73 -3.06
CA VAL A 219 -13.66 -7.65 -4.19
C VAL A 219 -13.45 -9.04 -4.79
N ALA A 220 -13.28 -10.08 -3.98
CA ALA A 220 -13.10 -11.45 -4.45
C ALA A 220 -14.28 -11.96 -5.29
N GLN A 221 -15.50 -11.48 -5.04
CA GLN A 221 -16.67 -11.79 -5.88
C GLN A 221 -16.70 -10.98 -7.20
N ALA A 222 -15.91 -9.92 -7.30
CA ALA A 222 -15.99 -8.97 -8.41
C ALA A 222 -14.88 -9.11 -9.45
N VAL A 223 -13.74 -9.72 -9.09
CA VAL A 223 -12.55 -9.86 -9.94
C VAL A 223 -12.11 -11.31 -10.06
N ARG A 224 -11.27 -11.60 -11.05
CA ARG A 224 -10.68 -12.94 -11.29
C ARG A 224 -9.22 -13.02 -10.87
N VAL A 225 -8.54 -11.87 -10.78
CA VAL A 225 -7.16 -11.81 -10.30
C VAL A 225 -7.09 -12.12 -8.81
N PRO A 226 -5.95 -12.63 -8.30
CA PRO A 226 -5.76 -12.85 -6.87
C PRO A 226 -6.05 -11.60 -6.03
N VAL A 227 -6.67 -11.79 -4.87
CA VAL A 227 -6.94 -10.75 -3.88
C VAL A 227 -6.02 -10.96 -2.68
N ILE A 228 -5.26 -9.94 -2.33
CA ILE A 228 -4.34 -9.92 -1.21
C ILE A 228 -5.01 -9.15 -0.06
N GLY A 229 -5.41 -9.87 0.99
CA GLY A 229 -6.08 -9.28 2.14
C GLY A 229 -5.12 -8.55 3.08
N VAL A 230 -5.50 -7.36 3.54
CA VAL A 230 -4.70 -6.53 4.44
C VAL A 230 -5.58 -5.82 5.44
N GLY A 231 -5.23 -5.94 6.73
CA GLY A 231 -5.80 -5.12 7.79
C GLY A 231 -6.34 -5.92 8.96
N GLY A 232 -5.78 -5.66 10.14
CA GLY A 232 -6.22 -6.23 11.41
C GLY A 232 -5.89 -7.71 11.63
N ILE A 233 -5.04 -8.31 10.80
CA ILE A 233 -4.54 -9.68 10.95
C ILE A 233 -3.49 -9.67 12.07
N ALA A 234 -3.79 -10.31 13.20
CA ALA A 234 -2.94 -10.33 14.38
C ALA A 234 -2.59 -11.76 14.84
N THR A 235 -3.36 -12.77 14.40
CA THR A 235 -3.16 -14.18 14.76
C THR A 235 -3.15 -15.06 13.51
N ALA A 236 -2.77 -16.33 13.69
CA ALA A 236 -2.83 -17.31 12.60
C ALA A 236 -4.29 -17.57 12.16
N GLU A 237 -5.23 -17.59 13.10
CA GLU A 237 -6.66 -17.74 12.84
C GLU A 237 -7.18 -16.57 11.98
N ASP A 238 -6.76 -15.33 12.29
CA ASP A 238 -7.10 -14.19 11.46
C ASP A 238 -6.60 -14.37 10.02
N ALA A 239 -5.38 -14.87 9.85
CA ALA A 239 -4.83 -15.13 8.52
C ALA A 239 -5.64 -16.18 7.76
N VAL A 240 -6.11 -17.24 8.43
CA VAL A 240 -6.96 -18.28 7.84
C VAL A 240 -8.33 -17.72 7.41
N GLU A 241 -8.89 -16.75 8.16
CA GLU A 241 -10.14 -16.08 7.74
C GLU A 241 -10.01 -15.34 6.42
N PHE A 242 -8.79 -14.88 6.06
CA PHE A 242 -8.52 -14.16 4.81
C PHE A 242 -8.16 -15.09 3.64
N LEU A 243 -7.90 -16.38 3.86
CA LEU A 243 -7.57 -17.39 2.85
C LEU A 243 -8.79 -18.15 2.37
#